data_ef0d061c6448afa5d0478e17d3420459
#
_entry.id   ef0d061c6448afa5d0478e17d3420459
#
_cell.length_a   1.000
_cell.length_b   1.000
_cell.length_c   1.000
_cell.angle_alpha   90.00
_cell.angle_beta   90.00
_cell.angle_gamma   90.00
#
_symmetry.space_group_name_H-M   'P 1'
#
loop_
_entity.id
_entity.type
_entity.pdbx_description
1 polymer ?
#
loop_
_entity_poly.entity_id
_entity_poly.type
_entity_poly.pdbx_seq_one_letter_code
_entity_poly.pdbx_strand_id
1 'polypeptide(L)'
;MSWDVFWMFASVAVCLWVAASALALFFDKGDHGNHSRKACGSRFSSRIRTLVISLITVGLIVYASFIVGFWISLGRPPLRTTGETRLWYSFFMMISALITYCRWGYRWIPSFSTLVATVFVCLNLFKPEIHDESLMPALQSWWFIPHVSVYIFSYSVLACAFLLAIAGMVKRSDRFLEPADTLVYIGICFLSLGMLSGSLWAKQAWGNYWNWDPKETWAAITWCIYLIYIHARLRKKQSATALYILLIAGFIGLQLCWWGVNYLPSAQESMHTYINN
;
A
#
# COMPACT_ATOMS: atom_id res chain seq x y z
N MET A 1 -23.77 7.49 4.64
CA MET A 1 -22.98 8.02 3.50
C MET A 1 -23.02 7.02 2.37
N SER A 2 -22.99 7.51 1.11
CA SER A 2 -22.97 6.69 -0.11
C SER A 2 -21.80 7.12 -0.98
N TRP A 3 -21.55 6.38 -2.06
CA TRP A 3 -20.54 6.77 -3.05
C TRP A 3 -20.81 8.12 -3.72
N ASP A 4 -22.06 8.59 -3.74
CA ASP A 4 -22.43 9.88 -4.34
C ASP A 4 -21.76 11.09 -3.68
N VAL A 5 -21.45 10.99 -2.38
CA VAL A 5 -20.77 12.09 -1.66
C VAL A 5 -19.25 11.87 -1.57
N PHE A 6 -18.73 10.76 -2.07
CA PHE A 6 -17.29 10.42 -2.01
C PHE A 6 -16.41 11.49 -2.63
N TRP A 7 -16.85 12.06 -3.77
CA TRP A 7 -16.08 13.07 -4.51
C TRP A 7 -15.73 14.31 -3.66
N MET A 8 -16.60 14.71 -2.71
CA MET A 8 -16.33 15.87 -1.85
C MET A 8 -15.16 15.58 -0.90
N PHE A 9 -15.18 14.45 -0.20
CA PHE A 9 -14.12 14.06 0.72
C PHE A 9 -12.82 13.75 -0.01
N ALA A 10 -12.91 13.05 -1.12
CA ALA A 10 -11.78 12.65 -1.94
C ALA A 10 -11.06 13.87 -2.54
N SER A 11 -11.80 14.85 -3.10
CA SER A 11 -11.19 16.06 -3.67
C SER A 11 -10.46 16.88 -2.61
N VAL A 12 -11.06 17.08 -1.43
CA VAL A 12 -10.41 17.81 -0.32
C VAL A 12 -9.14 17.08 0.12
N ALA A 13 -9.21 15.75 0.34
CA ALA A 13 -8.06 14.97 0.77
C ALA A 13 -6.93 15.00 -0.29
N VAL A 14 -7.25 14.80 -1.57
CA VAL A 14 -6.27 14.82 -2.66
C VAL A 14 -5.64 16.22 -2.81
N CYS A 15 -6.42 17.30 -2.72
CA CYS A 15 -5.88 18.67 -2.77
C CYS A 15 -4.87 18.90 -1.63
N LEU A 16 -5.18 18.46 -0.40
CA LEU A 16 -4.27 18.56 0.73
C LEU A 16 -2.99 17.73 0.53
N TRP A 17 -3.10 16.51 0.01
CA TRP A 17 -1.96 15.64 -0.28
C TRP A 17 -1.09 16.19 -1.42
N VAL A 18 -1.69 16.75 -2.46
CA VAL A 18 -0.96 17.42 -3.55
C VAL A 18 -0.21 18.66 -3.04
N ALA A 19 -0.88 19.49 -2.23
CA ALA A 19 -0.24 20.66 -1.59
C ALA A 19 0.93 20.25 -0.70
N ALA A 20 0.75 19.21 0.14
CA ALA A 20 1.81 18.66 0.98
C ALA A 20 2.98 18.13 0.15
N SER A 21 2.69 17.43 -0.96
CA SER A 21 3.69 16.88 -1.87
C SER A 21 4.50 17.98 -2.56
N ALA A 22 3.84 19.05 -3.02
CA ALA A 22 4.50 20.20 -3.61
C ALA A 22 5.40 20.90 -2.56
N LEU A 23 4.91 21.13 -1.36
CA LEU A 23 5.71 21.72 -0.28
C LEU A 23 6.92 20.85 0.08
N ALA A 24 6.76 19.52 0.15
CA ALA A 24 7.86 18.59 0.42
C ALA A 24 8.93 18.64 -0.67
N LEU A 25 8.55 18.67 -1.95
CA LEU A 25 9.49 18.68 -3.07
C LEU A 25 10.25 19.98 -3.20
N PHE A 26 9.54 21.12 -3.12
CA PHE A 26 10.13 22.43 -3.47
C PHE A 26 10.76 23.14 -2.27
N PHE A 27 10.21 23.00 -1.08
CA PHE A 27 10.59 23.82 0.07
C PHE A 27 11.22 23.04 1.22
N ASP A 28 11.01 21.74 1.36
CA ASP A 28 11.69 20.96 2.38
C ASP A 28 13.13 20.69 1.92
N LYS A 29 14.09 21.36 2.53
CA LYS A 29 15.53 21.20 2.21
C LYS A 29 16.15 19.96 2.82
N GLY A 30 15.37 18.96 3.21
CA GLY A 30 15.73 17.66 3.78
C GLY A 30 17.15 17.56 4.32
N ASP A 31 17.30 17.24 5.56
CA ASP A 31 18.60 17.10 6.23
C ASP A 31 19.27 15.78 5.76
N HIS A 32 19.85 15.81 4.57
CA HIS A 32 20.60 14.67 4.05
C HIS A 32 22.00 14.68 4.67
N GLY A 33 22.12 14.14 5.90
CA GLY A 33 23.37 13.53 6.39
C GLY A 33 24.60 14.42 6.51
N ASN A 34 24.49 15.74 6.61
CA ASN A 34 25.64 16.62 6.82
C ASN A 34 25.48 17.39 8.14
N HIS A 35 26.05 16.84 9.20
CA HIS A 35 26.09 17.42 10.56
C HIS A 35 26.75 18.80 10.67
N SER A 36 27.10 19.45 9.56
CA SER A 36 27.93 20.67 9.54
C SER A 36 27.30 21.94 9.00
N ARG A 37 26.00 22.03 8.72
CA ARG A 37 25.38 23.30 8.30
C ARG A 37 24.34 23.84 9.28
N LYS A 38 24.84 24.78 10.07
CA LYS A 38 24.32 25.58 11.17
C LYS A 38 22.93 26.20 11.01
N ALA A 39 22.16 26.01 12.05
CA ALA A 39 21.24 26.86 12.84
C ALA A 39 20.21 27.80 12.18
N CYS A 40 20.41 28.45 11.06
CA CYS A 40 19.42 29.39 10.50
C CYS A 40 18.51 28.76 9.45
N GLY A 41 18.97 27.74 8.71
CA GLY A 41 18.16 26.95 7.79
C GLY A 41 17.25 25.91 8.48
N SER A 42 17.57 25.54 9.73
CA SER A 42 16.89 24.46 10.44
C SER A 42 15.44 24.80 10.87
N ARG A 43 15.18 26.04 11.31
CA ARG A 43 13.82 26.44 11.72
C ARG A 43 12.83 26.53 10.56
N PHE A 44 13.25 27.02 9.41
CA PHE A 44 12.39 27.13 8.23
C PHE A 44 12.08 25.74 7.68
N SER A 45 13.08 24.88 7.54
CA SER A 45 12.92 23.48 7.12
C SER A 45 12.03 22.69 8.10
N SER A 46 12.21 22.93 9.42
CA SER A 46 11.36 22.30 10.44
C SER A 46 9.89 22.73 10.32
N ARG A 47 9.60 24.02 10.10
CA ARG A 47 8.23 24.52 9.91
C ARG A 47 7.58 23.93 8.65
N ILE A 48 8.31 23.87 7.54
CA ILE A 48 7.83 23.26 6.29
C ILE A 48 7.50 21.78 6.52
N ARG A 49 8.41 21.04 7.15
CA ARG A 49 8.19 19.63 7.48
C ARG A 49 6.95 19.42 8.35
N THR A 50 6.78 20.24 9.37
CA THR A 50 5.57 20.20 10.24
C THR A 50 4.32 20.48 9.41
N LEU A 51 4.34 21.47 8.52
CA LEU A 51 3.22 21.80 7.65
C LEU A 51 2.88 20.64 6.70
N VAL A 52 3.88 20.02 6.08
CA VAL A 52 3.70 18.83 5.22
C VAL A 52 3.02 17.70 6.00
N ILE A 53 3.54 17.37 7.18
CA ILE A 53 2.96 16.34 8.05
C ILE A 53 1.52 16.70 8.42
N SER A 54 1.24 17.95 8.82
CA SER A 54 -0.10 18.42 9.18
C SER A 54 -1.07 18.28 7.99
N LEU A 55 -0.68 18.70 6.79
CA LEU A 55 -1.53 18.61 5.60
C LEU A 55 -1.84 17.15 5.23
N ILE A 56 -0.84 16.25 5.27
CA ILE A 56 -1.08 14.82 5.01
C ILE A 56 -2.04 14.27 6.07
N THR A 57 -1.82 14.59 7.34
CA THR A 57 -2.64 14.08 8.46
C THR A 57 -4.08 14.59 8.36
N VAL A 58 -4.29 15.88 8.07
CA VAL A 58 -5.64 16.45 7.89
C VAL A 58 -6.34 15.78 6.71
N GLY A 59 -5.64 15.60 5.58
CA GLY A 59 -6.18 14.87 4.43
C GLY A 59 -6.56 13.42 4.78
N LEU A 60 -5.75 12.73 5.58
CA LEU A 60 -6.06 11.39 6.10
C LEU A 60 -7.30 11.40 7.00
N ILE A 61 -7.45 12.40 7.88
CA ILE A 61 -8.62 12.54 8.76
C ILE A 61 -9.89 12.76 7.92
N VAL A 62 -9.84 13.64 6.93
CA VAL A 62 -10.97 13.89 6.01
C VAL A 62 -11.34 12.61 5.26
N TYR A 63 -10.36 11.90 4.73
CA TYR A 63 -10.59 10.64 4.03
C TYR A 63 -11.13 9.54 4.94
N ALA A 64 -10.58 9.42 6.16
CA ALA A 64 -11.05 8.49 7.18
C ALA A 64 -12.49 8.80 7.63
N SER A 65 -12.88 10.07 7.72
CA SER A 65 -14.26 10.45 8.07
C SER A 65 -15.27 9.94 7.05
N PHE A 66 -14.92 9.94 5.76
CA PHE A 66 -15.72 9.27 4.75
C PHE A 66 -15.79 7.77 4.98
N ILE A 67 -14.65 7.09 5.18
CA ILE A 67 -14.60 5.64 5.42
C ILE A 67 -15.48 5.25 6.60
N VAL A 68 -15.36 5.96 7.73
CA VAL A 68 -16.16 5.67 8.94
C VAL A 68 -17.64 5.93 8.70
N GLY A 69 -18.01 7.06 8.10
CA GLY A 69 -19.40 7.36 7.79
C GLY A 69 -20.02 6.37 6.79
N PHE A 70 -19.21 5.90 5.82
CA PHE A 70 -19.60 4.86 4.88
C PHE A 70 -19.77 3.51 5.58
N TRP A 71 -18.86 3.14 6.49
CA TRP A 71 -18.96 1.95 7.33
C TRP A 71 -20.27 1.95 8.13
N ILE A 72 -20.59 3.06 8.81
CA ILE A 72 -21.81 3.18 9.60
C ILE A 72 -23.05 3.01 8.70
N SER A 73 -23.05 3.60 7.50
CA SER A 73 -24.20 3.48 6.59
C SER A 73 -24.39 2.09 5.99
N LEU A 74 -23.28 1.34 5.80
CA LEU A 74 -23.33 -0.04 5.31
C LEU A 74 -23.66 -1.07 6.42
N GLY A 75 -23.55 -0.71 7.70
CA GLY A 75 -23.63 -1.66 8.82
C GLY A 75 -22.51 -2.71 8.83
N ARG A 76 -21.52 -2.59 7.97
CA ARG A 76 -20.36 -3.49 7.83
C ARG A 76 -19.10 -2.75 7.41
N PRO A 77 -17.89 -3.27 7.69
CA PRO A 77 -16.65 -2.69 7.17
C PRO A 77 -16.65 -2.68 5.62
N PRO A 78 -16.28 -1.55 4.99
CA PRO A 78 -16.23 -1.43 3.54
C PRO A 78 -14.96 -2.09 2.98
N LEU A 79 -14.96 -3.43 2.81
CA LEU A 79 -13.81 -4.22 2.35
C LEU A 79 -14.19 -5.28 1.29
N ARG A 80 -15.48 -5.39 0.92
CA ARG A 80 -15.98 -6.50 0.12
C ARG A 80 -15.99 -6.23 -1.39
N THR A 81 -16.22 -4.98 -1.80
CA THR A 81 -16.22 -4.63 -3.22
C THR A 81 -14.82 -4.20 -3.69
N THR A 82 -14.59 -4.23 -4.99
CA THR A 82 -13.32 -3.76 -5.58
C THR A 82 -13.09 -2.28 -5.29
N GLY A 83 -14.16 -1.45 -5.31
CA GLY A 83 -14.09 -0.04 -4.95
C GLY A 83 -13.71 0.17 -3.49
N GLU A 84 -14.29 -0.62 -2.57
CA GLU A 84 -13.98 -0.56 -1.15
C GLU A 84 -12.53 -0.93 -0.85
N THR A 85 -11.97 -1.98 -1.49
CA THR A 85 -10.56 -2.36 -1.30
C THR A 85 -9.59 -1.29 -1.81
N ARG A 86 -9.92 -0.62 -2.93
CA ARG A 86 -9.14 0.51 -3.47
C ARG A 86 -9.22 1.74 -2.57
N LEU A 87 -10.37 1.98 -1.94
CA LEU A 87 -10.55 3.04 -0.94
C LEU A 87 -9.55 2.86 0.23
N TRP A 88 -9.47 1.66 0.80
CA TRP A 88 -8.52 1.33 1.86
C TRP A 88 -7.07 1.39 1.40
N TYR A 89 -6.78 0.96 0.17
CA TYR A 89 -5.42 1.04 -0.35
C TYR A 89 -4.93 2.48 -0.47
N SER A 90 -5.76 3.39 -0.98
CA SER A 90 -5.45 4.82 -1.02
C SER A 90 -5.13 5.39 0.36
N PHE A 91 -5.91 5.01 1.37
CA PHE A 91 -5.75 5.42 2.75
C PHE A 91 -4.44 4.88 3.34
N PHE A 92 -4.20 3.58 3.25
CA PHE A 92 -2.98 2.97 3.79
C PHE A 92 -1.71 3.40 3.04
N MET A 93 -1.81 3.69 1.74
CA MET A 93 -0.69 4.20 0.96
C MET A 93 -0.23 5.57 1.49
N MET A 94 -1.16 6.45 1.84
CA MET A 94 -0.82 7.74 2.43
C MET A 94 -0.32 7.63 3.88
N ILE A 95 -0.81 6.67 4.67
CA ILE A 95 -0.26 6.36 6.00
C ILE A 95 1.18 5.88 5.87
N SER A 96 1.45 4.92 4.99
CA SER A 96 2.80 4.38 4.76
C SER A 96 3.77 5.46 4.25
N ALA A 97 3.30 6.36 3.39
CA ALA A 97 4.05 7.52 2.95
C ALA A 97 4.38 8.48 4.10
N LEU A 98 3.40 8.77 4.94
CA LEU A 98 3.58 9.64 6.12
C LEU A 98 4.62 9.06 7.08
N ILE A 99 4.52 7.78 7.41
CA ILE A 99 5.49 7.08 8.27
C ILE A 99 6.88 7.14 7.65
N THR A 100 7.02 6.82 6.36
CA THR A 100 8.29 6.83 5.64
C THR A 100 8.90 8.23 5.58
N TYR A 101 8.09 9.24 5.32
CA TYR A 101 8.52 10.64 5.32
C TYR A 101 8.94 11.12 6.72
N CYS A 102 8.16 10.81 7.74
CA CYS A 102 8.49 11.16 9.12
C CYS A 102 9.78 10.48 9.61
N ARG A 103 10.01 9.23 9.22
CA ARG A 103 11.14 8.44 9.71
C ARG A 103 12.46 8.75 8.98
N TRP A 104 12.43 8.91 7.66
CA TRP A 104 13.64 9.03 6.84
C TRP A 104 13.75 10.33 6.03
N GLY A 105 12.70 11.18 5.99
CA GLY A 105 12.76 12.48 5.34
C GLY A 105 12.83 12.46 3.81
N TYR A 106 12.42 11.37 3.14
CA TYR A 106 12.41 11.30 1.69
C TYR A 106 11.29 12.14 1.08
N ARG A 107 11.61 13.34 0.62
CA ARG A 107 10.67 14.37 0.12
C ARG A 107 9.81 13.94 -1.06
N TRP A 108 10.29 12.99 -1.86
CA TRP A 108 9.61 12.50 -3.05
C TRP A 108 8.59 11.37 -2.75
N ILE A 109 8.68 10.70 -1.60
CA ILE A 109 7.75 9.65 -1.20
C ILE A 109 6.29 10.15 -1.12
N PRO A 110 5.97 11.27 -0.46
CA PRO A 110 4.61 11.81 -0.47
C PRO A 110 4.06 12.02 -1.87
N SER A 111 4.88 12.50 -2.81
CA SER A 111 4.44 12.77 -4.19
C SER A 111 4.05 11.52 -4.95
N PHE A 112 4.89 10.48 -4.89
CA PHE A 112 4.58 9.20 -5.51
C PHE A 112 3.35 8.53 -4.88
N SER A 113 3.28 8.56 -3.55
CA SER A 113 2.14 7.97 -2.84
C SER A 113 0.84 8.73 -3.12
N THR A 114 0.90 10.05 -3.20
CA THR A 114 -0.24 10.87 -3.61
C THR A 114 -0.67 10.54 -5.04
N LEU A 115 0.28 10.38 -5.98
CA LEU A 115 -0.05 9.97 -7.35
C LEU A 115 -0.79 8.62 -7.36
N VAL A 116 -0.26 7.61 -6.68
CA VAL A 116 -0.88 6.28 -6.61
C VAL A 116 -2.25 6.35 -5.93
N ALA A 117 -2.36 7.02 -4.80
CA ALA A 117 -3.64 7.20 -4.09
C ALA A 117 -4.67 7.91 -4.99
N THR A 118 -4.25 8.96 -5.71
CA THR A 118 -5.13 9.70 -6.64
C THR A 118 -5.61 8.82 -7.78
N VAL A 119 -4.77 7.95 -8.34
CA VAL A 119 -5.20 6.99 -9.38
C VAL A 119 -6.35 6.11 -8.86
N PHE A 120 -6.23 5.55 -7.65
CA PHE A 120 -7.31 4.73 -7.08
C PHE A 120 -8.55 5.54 -6.70
N VAL A 121 -8.39 6.78 -6.26
CA VAL A 121 -9.52 7.71 -6.06
C VAL A 121 -10.23 7.98 -7.39
N CYS A 122 -9.50 8.26 -8.46
CA CYS A 122 -10.06 8.45 -9.79
C CYS A 122 -10.79 7.21 -10.30
N LEU A 123 -10.21 6.01 -10.08
CA LEU A 123 -10.89 4.76 -10.44
C LEU A 123 -12.22 4.60 -9.70
N ASN A 124 -12.29 4.96 -8.42
CA ASN A 124 -13.54 4.94 -7.67
C ASN A 124 -14.57 6.00 -8.13
N LEU A 125 -14.10 7.12 -8.66
CA LEU A 125 -15.00 8.20 -9.16
C LEU A 125 -15.53 7.91 -10.58
N PHE A 126 -14.69 7.33 -11.45
CA PHE A 126 -15.01 7.20 -12.89
C PHE A 126 -15.46 5.79 -13.30
N LYS A 127 -15.39 4.80 -12.40
CA LYS A 127 -15.79 3.41 -12.67
C LYS A 127 -16.79 2.92 -11.63
N PRO A 128 -18.07 3.33 -11.71
CA PRO A 128 -19.09 2.91 -10.73
C PRO A 128 -19.37 1.40 -10.75
N GLU A 129 -19.06 0.70 -11.83
CA GLU A 129 -19.21 -0.75 -11.94
C GLU A 129 -18.39 -1.54 -10.88
N ILE A 130 -17.33 -0.95 -10.32
CA ILE A 130 -16.54 -1.58 -9.26
C ILE A 130 -17.18 -1.50 -7.86
N HIS A 131 -18.31 -0.80 -7.75
CA HIS A 131 -19.09 -0.68 -6.51
C HIS A 131 -20.18 -1.74 -6.41
N ASP A 132 -20.28 -2.66 -7.39
CA ASP A 132 -21.30 -3.70 -7.40
C ASP A 132 -21.28 -4.50 -6.10
N GLU A 133 -22.44 -4.56 -5.45
CA GLU A 133 -22.68 -5.18 -4.16
C GLU A 133 -23.17 -6.64 -4.28
N SER A 134 -23.14 -7.25 -5.47
CA SER A 134 -23.45 -8.67 -5.65
C SER A 134 -22.45 -9.53 -4.87
N LEU A 135 -22.73 -9.70 -3.57
CA LEU A 135 -21.82 -10.35 -2.63
C LEU A 135 -21.92 -11.86 -2.76
N MET A 136 -20.83 -12.47 -3.21
CA MET A 136 -20.67 -13.92 -3.08
C MET A 136 -20.68 -14.37 -1.61
N PRO A 137 -21.27 -15.53 -1.29
CA PRO A 137 -21.32 -16.04 0.09
C PRO A 137 -19.95 -16.10 0.77
N ALA A 138 -18.89 -16.41 0.03
CA ALA A 138 -17.51 -16.46 0.52
C ALA A 138 -17.03 -15.11 1.13
N LEU A 139 -17.46 -13.98 0.57
CA LEU A 139 -17.08 -12.64 1.04
C LEU A 139 -17.81 -12.22 2.33
N GLN A 140 -18.80 -13.00 2.78
CA GLN A 140 -19.55 -12.72 4.00
C GLN A 140 -18.87 -13.27 5.26
N SER A 141 -17.83 -14.08 5.11
CA SER A 141 -17.05 -14.62 6.21
C SER A 141 -16.41 -13.52 7.08
N TRP A 142 -16.46 -13.70 8.40
CA TRP A 142 -15.78 -12.81 9.34
C TRP A 142 -14.26 -12.76 9.12
N TRP A 143 -13.65 -13.88 8.73
CA TRP A 143 -12.21 -13.97 8.48
C TRP A 143 -11.74 -13.21 7.23
N PHE A 144 -12.68 -12.89 6.32
CA PHE A 144 -12.38 -12.07 5.16
C PHE A 144 -11.89 -10.66 5.55
N ILE A 145 -12.47 -10.07 6.59
CA ILE A 145 -12.15 -8.69 7.04
C ILE A 145 -10.69 -8.56 7.47
N PRO A 146 -10.16 -9.34 8.45
CA PRO A 146 -8.76 -9.26 8.84
C PRO A 146 -7.84 -9.66 7.68
N HIS A 147 -8.18 -10.69 6.88
CA HIS A 147 -7.41 -11.10 5.73
C HIS A 147 -7.16 -9.94 4.77
N VAL A 148 -8.21 -9.30 4.28
CA VAL A 148 -8.10 -8.23 3.28
C VAL A 148 -7.44 -6.99 3.87
N SER A 149 -7.80 -6.59 5.10
CA SER A 149 -7.27 -5.36 5.70
C SER A 149 -5.76 -5.43 5.94
N VAL A 150 -5.24 -6.55 6.47
CA VAL A 150 -3.80 -6.70 6.70
C VAL A 150 -3.02 -6.87 5.39
N TYR A 151 -3.61 -7.52 4.38
CA TYR A 151 -3.00 -7.60 3.05
C TYR A 151 -2.86 -6.23 2.40
N ILE A 152 -3.93 -5.43 2.35
CA ILE A 152 -3.90 -4.09 1.74
C ILE A 152 -2.89 -3.19 2.46
N PHE A 153 -2.80 -3.27 3.79
CA PHE A 153 -1.78 -2.56 4.55
C PHE A 153 -0.36 -3.02 4.18
N SER A 154 -0.11 -4.33 4.16
CA SER A 154 1.17 -4.92 3.73
C SER A 154 1.57 -4.42 2.33
N TYR A 155 0.63 -4.44 1.37
CA TYR A 155 0.84 -4.00 0.00
C TYR A 155 1.27 -2.54 -0.07
N SER A 156 0.67 -1.68 0.75
CA SER A 156 1.01 -0.26 0.81
C SER A 156 2.43 -0.02 1.36
N VAL A 157 2.82 -0.77 2.41
CA VAL A 157 4.17 -0.70 2.98
C VAL A 157 5.22 -1.21 1.98
N LEU A 158 4.95 -2.35 1.34
CA LEU A 158 5.84 -2.94 0.34
C LEU A 158 5.94 -2.08 -0.94
N ALA A 159 4.90 -1.33 -1.30
CA ALA A 159 4.97 -0.33 -2.35
C ALA A 159 5.99 0.78 -2.02
N CYS A 160 6.05 1.25 -0.77
CA CYS A 160 7.09 2.19 -0.36
C CYS A 160 8.50 1.57 -0.44
N ALA A 161 8.67 0.29 -0.07
CA ALA A 161 9.95 -0.41 -0.23
C ALA A 161 10.36 -0.54 -1.71
N PHE A 162 9.42 -0.85 -2.59
CA PHE A 162 9.62 -0.86 -4.04
C PHE A 162 10.07 0.51 -4.58
N LEU A 163 9.43 1.60 -4.14
CA LEU A 163 9.84 2.96 -4.53
C LEU A 163 11.27 3.28 -4.09
N LEU A 164 11.67 2.84 -2.87
CA LEU A 164 13.04 2.97 -2.41
C LEU A 164 14.02 2.14 -3.25
N ALA A 165 13.61 0.95 -3.69
CA ALA A 165 14.43 0.11 -4.57
C ALA A 165 14.66 0.78 -5.93
N ILE A 166 13.63 1.34 -6.56
CA ILE A 166 13.75 2.12 -7.80
C ILE A 166 14.71 3.31 -7.61
N ALA A 167 14.52 4.09 -6.52
CA ALA A 167 15.39 5.22 -6.23
C ALA A 167 16.84 4.78 -6.00
N GLY A 168 17.07 3.65 -5.34
CA GLY A 168 18.40 3.06 -5.11
C GLY A 168 19.08 2.65 -6.41
N MET A 169 18.36 2.02 -7.32
CA MET A 169 18.86 1.64 -8.64
C MET A 169 19.21 2.85 -9.50
N VAL A 170 18.29 3.82 -9.60
CA VAL A 170 18.50 5.03 -10.41
C VAL A 170 19.66 5.87 -9.89
N LYS A 171 19.77 6.01 -8.56
CA LYS A 171 20.84 6.82 -7.94
C LYS A 171 22.13 6.03 -7.67
N ARG A 172 22.14 4.72 -7.99
CA ARG A 172 23.27 3.81 -7.74
C ARG A 172 23.81 3.94 -6.30
N SER A 173 22.93 3.91 -5.31
CA SER A 173 23.27 4.22 -3.91
C SER A 173 22.65 3.23 -2.95
N ASP A 174 23.45 2.68 -2.04
CA ASP A 174 23.07 1.68 -1.06
C ASP A 174 22.27 2.25 0.12
N ARG A 175 22.22 3.58 0.26
CA ARG A 175 21.56 4.30 1.36
C ARG A 175 20.05 4.01 1.49
N PHE A 176 19.43 3.50 0.45
CA PHE A 176 18.01 3.18 0.44
C PHE A 176 17.71 1.76 0.96
N LEU A 177 18.75 0.92 1.14
CA LEU A 177 18.56 -0.46 1.59
C LEU A 177 18.09 -0.54 3.04
N GLU A 178 18.69 0.22 3.96
CA GLU A 178 18.31 0.20 5.38
C GLU A 178 16.83 0.59 5.61
N PRO A 179 16.32 1.70 5.03
CA PRO A 179 14.90 2.01 5.07
C PRO A 179 14.03 0.94 4.42
N ALA A 180 14.46 0.39 3.27
CA ALA A 180 13.75 -0.69 2.60
C ALA A 180 13.68 -1.95 3.45
N ASP A 181 14.76 -2.34 4.14
CA ASP A 181 14.78 -3.47 5.07
C ASP A 181 13.69 -3.34 6.13
N THR A 182 13.58 -2.16 6.77
CA THR A 182 12.56 -1.90 7.80
C THR A 182 11.15 -2.05 7.23
N LEU A 183 10.90 -1.49 6.05
CA LEU A 183 9.58 -1.60 5.39
C LEU A 183 9.28 -3.05 4.98
N VAL A 184 10.29 -3.79 4.52
CA VAL A 184 10.13 -5.21 4.17
C VAL A 184 9.82 -6.05 5.40
N TYR A 185 10.50 -5.84 6.53
CA TYR A 185 10.18 -6.57 7.77
C TYR A 185 8.75 -6.32 8.23
N ILE A 186 8.28 -5.08 8.20
CA ILE A 186 6.89 -4.74 8.52
C ILE A 186 5.96 -5.38 7.49
N GLY A 187 6.23 -5.20 6.20
CA GLY A 187 5.41 -5.70 5.11
C GLY A 187 5.24 -7.22 5.13
N ILE A 188 6.35 -7.98 5.31
CA ILE A 188 6.28 -9.45 5.35
C ILE A 188 5.59 -9.97 6.61
N CYS A 189 5.71 -9.27 7.74
CA CYS A 189 4.96 -9.60 8.95
C CYS A 189 3.45 -9.55 8.68
N PHE A 190 2.96 -8.44 8.12
CA PHE A 190 1.56 -8.29 7.76
C PHE A 190 1.14 -9.21 6.61
N LEU A 191 2.02 -9.48 5.63
CA LEU A 191 1.75 -10.45 4.57
C LEU A 191 1.52 -11.85 5.15
N SER A 192 2.35 -12.27 6.10
CA SER A 192 2.22 -13.56 6.80
C SER A 192 0.93 -13.65 7.60
N LEU A 193 0.57 -12.59 8.34
CA LEU A 193 -0.71 -12.52 9.05
C LEU A 193 -1.89 -12.58 8.09
N GLY A 194 -1.77 -11.93 6.92
CA GLY A 194 -2.75 -12.00 5.86
C GLY A 194 -2.91 -13.41 5.28
N MET A 195 -1.81 -14.14 5.07
CA MET A 195 -1.85 -15.54 4.63
C MET A 195 -2.52 -16.44 5.68
N LEU A 196 -2.19 -16.27 6.96
CA LEU A 196 -2.78 -17.05 8.06
C LEU A 196 -4.29 -16.79 8.19
N SER A 197 -4.71 -15.52 8.20
CA SER A 197 -6.14 -15.18 8.25
C SER A 197 -6.89 -15.61 6.98
N GLY A 198 -6.20 -15.57 5.82
CA GLY A 198 -6.72 -16.06 4.55
C GLY A 198 -6.94 -17.56 4.54
N SER A 199 -6.06 -18.34 5.16
CA SER A 199 -6.26 -19.79 5.29
C SER A 199 -7.47 -20.15 6.16
N LEU A 200 -7.70 -19.39 7.22
CA LEU A 200 -8.92 -19.55 8.06
C LEU A 200 -10.18 -19.17 7.28
N TRP A 201 -10.10 -18.09 6.49
CA TRP A 201 -11.18 -17.72 5.58
C TRP A 201 -11.45 -18.79 4.54
N ALA A 202 -10.41 -19.32 3.87
CA ALA A 202 -10.53 -20.40 2.89
C ALA A 202 -11.16 -21.65 3.48
N LYS A 203 -10.79 -22.02 4.71
CA LYS A 203 -11.41 -23.14 5.43
C LYS A 203 -12.90 -22.95 5.64
N GLN A 204 -13.32 -21.74 6.00
CA GLN A 204 -14.73 -21.43 6.21
C GLN A 204 -15.52 -21.35 4.90
N ALA A 205 -14.91 -20.78 3.83
CA ALA A 205 -15.58 -20.53 2.58
C ALA A 205 -15.65 -21.77 1.68
N TRP A 206 -14.59 -22.59 1.66
CA TRP A 206 -14.41 -23.69 0.70
C TRP A 206 -14.04 -25.03 1.34
N GLY A 207 -13.95 -25.11 2.66
CA GLY A 207 -13.71 -26.36 3.39
C GLY A 207 -12.24 -26.75 3.56
N ASN A 208 -11.28 -26.11 2.89
CA ASN A 208 -9.84 -26.38 2.96
C ASN A 208 -9.07 -25.13 3.35
N TYR A 209 -7.98 -25.30 4.09
CA TYR A 209 -7.09 -24.17 4.46
C TYR A 209 -6.28 -23.63 3.30
N TRP A 210 -5.95 -24.47 2.30
CA TRP A 210 -5.12 -24.17 1.17
C TRP A 210 -5.37 -25.15 0.02
N ASN A 211 -5.59 -24.68 -1.18
CA ASN A 211 -5.91 -25.47 -2.36
C ASN A 211 -4.96 -25.27 -3.54
N TRP A 212 -3.88 -24.49 -3.34
CA TRP A 212 -3.00 -24.07 -4.43
C TRP A 212 -3.73 -23.32 -5.55
N ASP A 213 -4.79 -22.62 -5.19
CA ASP A 213 -5.44 -21.66 -6.07
C ASP A 213 -4.42 -20.68 -6.66
N PRO A 214 -4.59 -20.18 -7.88
CA PRO A 214 -3.65 -19.23 -8.50
C PRO A 214 -3.31 -18.04 -7.63
N LYS A 215 -4.25 -17.46 -6.88
CA LYS A 215 -3.95 -16.35 -5.95
C LYS A 215 -3.15 -16.81 -4.72
N GLU A 216 -3.47 -17.98 -4.17
CA GLU A 216 -2.69 -18.57 -3.07
C GLU A 216 -1.25 -18.86 -3.52
N THR A 217 -1.09 -19.43 -4.70
CA THR A 217 0.22 -19.75 -5.30
C THR A 217 1.06 -18.49 -5.47
N TRP A 218 0.50 -17.41 -6.05
CA TRP A 218 1.22 -16.15 -6.23
C TRP A 218 1.49 -15.43 -4.90
N ALA A 219 0.62 -15.58 -3.89
CA ALA A 219 0.88 -15.09 -2.54
C ALA A 219 2.10 -15.79 -1.93
N ALA A 220 2.19 -17.12 -2.04
CA ALA A 220 3.34 -17.90 -1.58
C ALA A 220 4.62 -17.54 -2.34
N ILE A 221 4.58 -17.40 -3.67
CA ILE A 221 5.72 -16.96 -4.49
C ILE A 221 6.22 -15.60 -4.03
N THR A 222 5.32 -14.63 -3.86
CA THR A 222 5.65 -13.29 -3.40
C THR A 222 6.32 -13.32 -2.03
N TRP A 223 5.76 -14.07 -1.09
CA TRP A 223 6.31 -14.26 0.24
C TRP A 223 7.72 -14.87 0.20
N CYS A 224 7.93 -15.90 -0.60
CA CYS A 224 9.24 -16.52 -0.80
C CYS A 224 10.27 -15.53 -1.38
N ILE A 225 9.90 -14.68 -2.34
CA ILE A 225 10.82 -13.67 -2.90
C ILE A 225 11.28 -12.69 -1.80
N TYR A 226 10.38 -12.21 -0.95
CA TYR A 226 10.77 -11.34 0.18
C TYR A 226 11.60 -12.08 1.23
N LEU A 227 11.37 -13.36 1.48
CA LEU A 227 12.25 -14.17 2.34
C LEU A 227 13.65 -14.33 1.73
N ILE A 228 13.75 -14.56 0.41
CA ILE A 228 15.05 -14.60 -0.30
C ILE A 228 15.77 -13.27 -0.13
N TYR A 229 15.07 -12.14 -0.27
CA TYR A 229 15.63 -10.82 -0.02
C TYR A 229 16.21 -10.71 1.40
N ILE A 230 15.43 -11.07 2.43
CA ILE A 230 15.87 -11.01 3.83
C ILE A 230 17.11 -11.88 4.06
N HIS A 231 17.11 -13.12 3.56
CA HIS A 231 18.28 -14.01 3.69
C HIS A 231 19.51 -13.48 2.96
N ALA A 232 19.32 -12.90 1.77
CA ALA A 232 20.40 -12.28 1.01
C ALA A 232 21.01 -11.08 1.75
N ARG A 233 20.16 -10.27 2.41
CA ARG A 233 20.61 -9.14 3.25
C ARG A 233 21.41 -9.60 4.47
N LEU A 234 20.94 -10.64 5.17
CA LEU A 234 21.62 -11.18 6.35
C LEU A 234 23.00 -11.74 6.02
N ARG A 235 23.15 -12.34 4.84
CA ARG A 235 24.45 -12.90 4.40
C ARG A 235 25.48 -11.84 4.01
N LYS A 236 25.10 -10.59 3.75
CA LYS A 236 25.96 -9.44 3.40
C LYS A 236 26.91 -9.69 2.21
N LYS A 237 26.61 -10.67 1.35
CA LYS A 237 27.47 -11.06 0.20
C LYS A 237 26.93 -10.53 -1.15
N GLN A 238 25.71 -10.00 -1.16
CA GLN A 238 25.04 -9.57 -2.38
C GLN A 238 25.29 -8.09 -2.69
N SER A 239 25.35 -7.75 -3.97
CA SER A 239 25.41 -6.36 -4.41
C SER A 239 24.07 -5.65 -4.13
N ALA A 240 24.11 -4.34 -3.91
CA ALA A 240 22.91 -3.52 -3.74
C ALA A 240 21.95 -3.66 -4.92
N THR A 241 22.48 -3.73 -6.14
CA THR A 241 21.67 -3.92 -7.35
C THR A 241 20.89 -5.22 -7.31
N ALA A 242 21.51 -6.34 -6.91
CA ALA A 242 20.81 -7.63 -6.80
C ALA A 242 19.69 -7.57 -5.75
N LEU A 243 19.92 -6.88 -4.63
CA LEU A 243 18.92 -6.68 -3.58
C LEU A 243 17.75 -5.82 -4.05
N TYR A 244 18.00 -4.75 -4.79
CA TYR A 244 16.95 -3.93 -5.39
C TYR A 244 16.13 -4.70 -6.42
N ILE A 245 16.78 -5.55 -7.24
CA ILE A 245 16.09 -6.43 -8.19
C ILE A 245 15.12 -7.38 -7.45
N LEU A 246 15.54 -7.97 -6.32
CA LEU A 246 14.67 -8.82 -5.51
C LEU A 246 13.45 -8.05 -4.96
N LEU A 247 13.63 -6.81 -4.51
CA LEU A 247 12.50 -5.97 -4.05
C LEU A 247 11.53 -5.65 -5.18
N ILE A 248 12.06 -5.36 -6.36
CA ILE A 248 11.23 -5.10 -7.56
C ILE A 248 10.48 -6.38 -7.97
N ALA A 249 11.16 -7.52 -8.00
CA ALA A 249 10.54 -8.81 -8.31
C ALA A 249 9.45 -9.18 -7.30
N GLY A 250 9.69 -8.95 -5.99
CA GLY A 250 8.68 -9.15 -4.96
C GLY A 250 7.43 -8.30 -5.17
N PHE A 251 7.61 -7.03 -5.53
CA PHE A 251 6.48 -6.14 -5.80
C PHE A 251 5.73 -6.51 -7.09
N ILE A 252 6.43 -6.97 -8.12
CA ILE A 252 5.81 -7.51 -9.35
C ILE A 252 4.99 -8.75 -9.00
N GLY A 253 5.54 -9.69 -8.22
CA GLY A 253 4.81 -10.86 -7.74
C GLY A 253 3.54 -10.50 -6.98
N LEU A 254 3.61 -9.46 -6.14
CA LEU A 254 2.48 -8.91 -5.40
C LEU A 254 1.39 -8.34 -6.34
N GLN A 255 1.78 -7.61 -7.38
CA GLN A 255 0.83 -7.09 -8.38
C GLN A 255 0.20 -8.22 -9.21
N LEU A 256 0.97 -9.27 -9.54
CA LEU A 256 0.45 -10.45 -10.20
C LEU A 256 -0.56 -11.18 -9.31
N CYS A 257 -0.29 -11.33 -8.02
CA CYS A 257 -1.23 -11.91 -7.05
C CYS A 257 -2.54 -11.11 -6.96
N TRP A 258 -2.46 -9.78 -6.89
CA TRP A 258 -3.65 -8.94 -6.72
C TRP A 258 -4.46 -8.81 -8.00
N TRP A 259 -3.79 -8.49 -9.10
CA TRP A 259 -4.41 -8.09 -10.37
C TRP A 259 -4.12 -9.04 -11.53
N GLY A 260 -2.85 -9.45 -11.67
CA GLY A 260 -2.39 -10.17 -12.82
C GLY A 260 -3.04 -11.55 -12.97
N VAL A 261 -3.32 -12.22 -11.86
CA VAL A 261 -4.00 -13.55 -11.86
C VAL A 261 -5.31 -13.51 -12.63
N ASN A 262 -6.06 -12.41 -12.55
CA ASN A 262 -7.37 -12.29 -13.23
C ASN A 262 -7.26 -12.36 -14.77
N TYR A 263 -6.08 -12.13 -15.34
CA TYR A 263 -5.81 -12.17 -16.78
C TYR A 263 -5.06 -13.42 -17.24
N LEU A 264 -4.70 -14.31 -16.30
CA LEU A 264 -4.04 -15.56 -16.63
C LEU A 264 -5.07 -16.63 -17.04
N PRO A 265 -4.72 -17.58 -17.91
CA PRO A 265 -5.62 -18.71 -18.26
C PRO A 265 -6.10 -19.49 -17.02
N SER A 266 -5.26 -19.58 -15.99
CA SER A 266 -5.60 -20.21 -14.70
C SER A 266 -6.66 -19.45 -13.89
N ALA A 267 -7.03 -18.23 -14.27
CA ALA A 267 -8.05 -17.46 -13.57
C ALA A 267 -9.44 -18.13 -13.62
N GLN A 268 -9.72 -18.89 -14.69
CA GLN A 268 -11.01 -19.58 -14.86
C GLN A 268 -11.24 -20.68 -13.80
N GLU A 269 -10.17 -21.23 -13.25
CA GLU A 269 -10.21 -22.25 -12.20
C GLU A 269 -10.06 -21.66 -10.79
N SER A 270 -9.85 -20.35 -10.67
CA SER A 270 -9.61 -19.69 -9.37
C SER A 270 -10.90 -19.45 -8.60
N MET A 271 -10.96 -19.94 -7.36
CA MET A 271 -12.04 -19.67 -6.42
C MET A 271 -12.07 -18.21 -5.94
N HIS A 272 -11.02 -17.45 -6.22
CA HIS A 272 -10.85 -16.04 -5.82
C HIS A 272 -11.14 -15.05 -6.97
N THR A 273 -11.48 -15.50 -8.17
CA THR A 273 -11.84 -14.61 -9.29
C THR A 273 -13.34 -14.41 -9.32
N TYR A 274 -13.76 -13.18 -9.10
CA TYR A 274 -15.17 -12.73 -9.08
C TYR A 274 -15.48 -11.89 -10.32
N ILE A 275 -14.89 -12.24 -11.46
CA ILE A 275 -15.21 -11.59 -12.73
C ILE A 275 -16.48 -12.28 -13.24
N ASN A 276 -17.60 -11.56 -13.15
CA ASN A 276 -18.78 -11.90 -13.93
C ASN A 276 -18.45 -11.68 -15.39
N ASN A 277 -18.40 -12.77 -16.21
CA ASN A 277 -18.41 -12.72 -17.65
C ASN A 277 -19.74 -12.15 -18.15
#